data_0853441050797c39506d1ca5f3bb8192
#
_entry.id   0853441050797c39506d1ca5f3bb8192
#
_cell.length_a   1.000
_cell.length_b   1.000
_cell.length_c   1.000
_cell.angle_alpha   90.00
_cell.angle_beta   90.00
_cell.angle_gamma   90.00
#
_symmetry.space_group_name_H-M   'P 1'
#
loop_
_entity.id
_entity.type
_entity.pdbx_description
1 polymer ?
#
loop_
_entity_poly.entity_id
_entity_poly.type
_entity_poly.pdbx_seq_one_letter_code
_entity_poly.pdbx_strand_id
1 'polypeptide(L)'
;DGESAGPLVFVDACCAGGGLVLEATQQLLDRAPGLLREHWGFMGWRLHDEQTWEALLDEADGRAERASERRCRVIATDVDAAAVSATQRVLAAAGLSQYVATMPPNAQKIVAKLGIRRASLPARGMVVADTTDIAPTDTSRALKLLDNVTRDELLEHLPCVVLARDTIVCRSLGLSPARTLTIKPNNEDASLMYFDPATRAQAEEADADQATVEVGDGMRIPVLIPESDQFAARLRKVAKQRRRWAKREGVTCYRVYDADLPDYAAAIDLYEGAPDTPGRWLVVAEYAAPKSVDPELAQARLMDILAIAPAVLDVPASHVATRARTRSRGGSQYAQGPRGSKGGKGAGAPKRDMLNDPTLPNIQEGGLTFTVNFDDYLDTGIFLDHRVTRGLVREHAKKARWFLNLFAYTGTATCYAADAGVEETVTVDLSNTYLDWAERNMRQNGFTGSNHYFVRDDVLAWIREQRQTDNRWDLIFCDPPTFSNSSKMGRRTWDVQRDHVDLIVGISRLLTREGEAIFSCNLRTFKPDTEALARAGVVLTDITEQTIPEDFARNKRIHHCYIVKRHRIEDAMHLAGMD
;
A
#
# COMPACT_ATOMS: atom_id res chain seq x y z
N ASP A 1 37.65 -22.51 -13.34
CA ASP A 1 36.80 -23.71 -13.64
C ASP A 1 35.43 -23.24 -14.09
N GLY A 2 35.34 -22.69 -15.33
CA GLY A 2 34.27 -21.74 -15.63
C GLY A 2 33.15 -22.18 -16.55
N GLU A 3 33.13 -23.36 -17.16
CA GLU A 3 32.13 -23.70 -18.18
C GLU A 3 31.10 -24.78 -17.80
N SER A 4 31.27 -25.47 -16.68
CA SER A 4 30.37 -26.56 -16.24
C SER A 4 29.46 -26.22 -15.04
N ALA A 5 29.39 -24.98 -14.59
CA ALA A 5 28.60 -24.58 -13.42
C ALA A 5 27.50 -23.57 -13.80
N GLY A 6 26.32 -23.75 -13.25
CA GLY A 6 25.20 -22.83 -13.44
C GLY A 6 25.48 -21.40 -12.93
N PRO A 7 24.63 -20.42 -13.27
CA PRO A 7 24.82 -19.01 -12.89
C PRO A 7 24.86 -18.84 -11.38
N LEU A 8 25.72 -17.95 -10.89
CA LEU A 8 25.79 -17.59 -9.48
C LEU A 8 24.73 -16.52 -9.18
N VAL A 9 23.87 -16.80 -8.22
CA VAL A 9 22.70 -16.00 -7.90
C VAL A 9 22.69 -15.60 -6.42
N PHE A 10 22.42 -14.34 -6.14
CA PHE A 10 22.15 -13.85 -4.80
C PHE A 10 20.90 -13.00 -4.82
N VAL A 11 19.92 -13.36 -3.99
CA VAL A 11 18.66 -12.61 -3.86
C VAL A 11 18.52 -12.14 -2.42
N ASP A 12 18.53 -10.84 -2.22
CA ASP A 12 18.20 -10.21 -0.93
C ASP A 12 16.74 -9.76 -0.97
N ALA A 13 15.88 -10.49 -0.26
CA ALA A 13 14.45 -10.29 -0.26
C ALA A 13 13.99 -9.20 0.73
N CYS A 14 14.88 -8.74 1.62
CA CYS A 14 14.64 -7.68 2.61
C CYS A 14 15.92 -6.84 2.74
N CYS A 15 16.20 -6.04 1.73
CA CYS A 15 17.49 -5.39 1.58
C CYS A 15 17.74 -4.18 2.51
N ALA A 16 16.71 -3.70 3.21
CA ALA A 16 16.80 -2.60 4.19
C ALA A 16 17.67 -1.42 3.71
N GLY A 17 18.76 -1.10 4.41
CA GLY A 17 19.71 -0.06 4.05
C GLY A 17 20.75 -0.46 2.99
N GLY A 18 20.72 -1.68 2.46
CA GLY A 18 21.61 -2.18 1.41
C GLY A 18 22.96 -2.71 1.90
N GLY A 19 23.19 -2.79 3.21
CA GLY A 19 24.48 -3.25 3.78
C GLY A 19 24.82 -4.69 3.38
N LEU A 20 23.87 -5.60 3.51
CA LEU A 20 24.07 -7.01 3.19
C LEU A 20 24.31 -7.23 1.69
N VAL A 21 23.49 -6.63 0.82
CA VAL A 21 23.65 -6.75 -0.63
C VAL A 21 24.92 -6.09 -1.13
N LEU A 22 25.36 -4.98 -0.51
CA LEU A 22 26.64 -4.33 -0.80
C LEU A 22 27.79 -5.29 -0.55
N GLU A 23 27.86 -5.84 0.66
CA GLU A 23 28.94 -6.76 1.07
C GLU A 23 28.94 -8.05 0.23
N ALA A 24 27.78 -8.66 0.03
CA ALA A 24 27.65 -9.84 -0.81
C ALA A 24 28.11 -9.56 -2.26
N THR A 25 27.75 -8.41 -2.82
CA THR A 25 28.18 -8.04 -4.17
C THR A 25 29.67 -7.84 -4.26
N GLN A 26 30.30 -7.18 -3.29
CA GLN A 26 31.75 -7.02 -3.26
C GLN A 26 32.46 -8.38 -3.19
N GLN A 27 32.01 -9.30 -2.34
CA GLN A 27 32.57 -10.65 -2.24
C GLN A 27 32.37 -11.45 -3.55
N LEU A 28 31.20 -11.41 -4.15
CA LEU A 28 30.91 -12.08 -5.42
C LEU A 28 31.79 -11.56 -6.57
N LEU A 29 32.09 -10.28 -6.57
CA LEU A 29 32.95 -9.63 -7.56
C LEU A 29 34.42 -9.69 -7.21
N ASP A 30 34.81 -10.25 -6.07
CA ASP A 30 36.19 -10.29 -5.56
C ASP A 30 36.78 -8.88 -5.40
N ARG A 31 35.99 -7.96 -4.94
CA ARG A 31 36.34 -6.58 -4.72
C ARG A 31 36.57 -6.32 -3.24
N ALA A 32 37.74 -5.88 -2.89
CA ALA A 32 38.09 -5.61 -1.49
C ALA A 32 37.22 -4.48 -0.92
N PRO A 33 36.69 -4.63 0.31
CA PRO A 33 35.95 -3.55 0.97
C PRO A 33 36.92 -2.39 1.28
N GLY A 34 36.45 -1.18 1.10
CA GLY A 34 37.22 0.01 1.44
C GLY A 34 38.18 0.54 0.36
N LEU A 35 38.17 0.00 -0.86
CA LEU A 35 38.92 0.56 -2.00
C LEU A 35 38.60 2.04 -2.28
N LEU A 36 37.44 2.52 -1.83
CA LEU A 36 37.03 3.94 -1.96
C LEU A 36 37.53 4.82 -0.78
N ARG A 37 38.27 4.27 0.17
CA ARG A 37 38.81 5.06 1.29
C ARG A 37 40.09 5.75 0.89
N GLU A 38 40.21 7.03 1.21
CA GLU A 38 41.45 7.82 1.03
C GLU A 38 42.38 7.70 2.22
N HIS A 39 41.84 7.38 3.42
CA HIS A 39 42.59 7.29 4.64
C HIS A 39 42.26 6.04 5.47
N TRP A 40 43.30 5.43 6.01
CA TRP A 40 43.22 4.25 6.85
C TRP A 40 43.81 4.54 8.22
N GLY A 41 43.15 4.12 9.30
CA GLY A 41 43.54 4.45 10.66
C GLY A 41 44.96 3.98 11.05
N PHE A 42 45.50 2.99 10.36
CA PHE A 42 46.86 2.47 10.61
C PHE A 42 47.95 3.22 9.85
N MET A 43 47.69 4.12 8.90
CA MET A 43 48.69 4.86 8.13
C MET A 43 49.60 5.72 9.03
N GLY A 44 49.13 6.11 10.22
CA GLY A 44 49.94 6.81 11.22
C GLY A 44 50.69 5.91 12.20
N TRP A 45 50.65 4.58 12.06
CA TRP A 45 51.32 3.69 12.97
C TRP A 45 52.80 3.62 12.67
N ARG A 46 53.62 3.54 13.73
CA ARG A 46 55.07 3.50 13.62
C ARG A 46 55.63 2.33 12.80
N LEU A 47 54.87 1.23 12.70
CA LEU A 47 55.21 0.02 11.95
C LEU A 47 54.51 -0.08 10.62
N HIS A 48 53.84 1.00 10.15
CA HIS A 48 53.22 1.02 8.82
C HIS A 48 54.33 0.99 7.76
N ASP A 49 54.19 0.05 6.83
CA ASP A 49 55.04 -0.07 5.66
C ASP A 49 54.25 0.33 4.41
N GLU A 50 54.55 1.52 3.90
CA GLU A 50 53.87 2.12 2.75
C GLU A 50 53.99 1.26 1.49
N GLN A 51 55.20 0.69 1.23
CA GLN A 51 55.41 -0.12 0.03
C GLN A 51 54.55 -1.40 0.03
N THR A 52 54.48 -2.07 1.17
CA THR A 52 53.64 -3.25 1.33
C THR A 52 52.15 -2.88 1.17
N TRP A 53 51.79 -1.71 1.71
CA TRP A 53 50.37 -1.25 1.60
C TRP A 53 50.00 -0.89 0.17
N GLU A 54 50.84 -0.16 -0.57
CA GLU A 54 50.62 0.14 -1.99
C GLU A 54 50.50 -1.14 -2.83
N ALA A 55 51.41 -2.12 -2.61
CA ALA A 55 51.35 -3.40 -3.30
C ALA A 55 50.02 -4.18 -3.04
N LEU A 56 49.47 -4.08 -1.81
CA LEU A 56 48.15 -4.68 -1.49
C LEU A 56 47.01 -3.93 -2.16
N LEU A 57 47.09 -2.62 -2.29
CA LEU A 57 46.09 -1.83 -3.02
C LEU A 57 46.13 -2.14 -4.51
N ASP A 58 47.30 -2.23 -5.12
CA ASP A 58 47.48 -2.61 -6.53
C ASP A 58 46.89 -4.02 -6.81
N GLU A 59 47.14 -4.97 -5.90
CA GLU A 59 46.55 -6.31 -6.00
C GLU A 59 45.01 -6.23 -5.91
N ALA A 60 44.46 -5.44 -4.97
CA ALA A 60 43.04 -5.30 -4.77
C ALA A 60 42.37 -4.61 -5.97
N ASP A 61 43.01 -3.60 -6.56
CA ASP A 61 42.50 -2.93 -7.77
C ASP A 61 42.53 -3.88 -8.99
N GLY A 62 43.62 -4.62 -9.18
CA GLY A 62 43.73 -5.63 -10.23
C GLY A 62 42.69 -6.77 -10.09
N ARG A 63 42.27 -7.10 -8.87
CA ARG A 63 41.15 -8.04 -8.61
C ARG A 63 39.81 -7.41 -8.94
N ALA A 64 39.63 -6.13 -8.59
CA ALA A 64 38.39 -5.40 -8.86
C ALA A 64 38.15 -5.14 -10.38
N GLU A 65 39.21 -4.92 -11.16
CA GLU A 65 39.13 -4.78 -12.63
C GLU A 65 38.59 -6.03 -13.30
N ARG A 66 38.93 -7.22 -12.80
CA ARG A 66 38.37 -8.50 -13.28
C ARG A 66 36.93 -8.79 -12.85
N ALA A 67 36.30 -7.90 -12.08
CA ALA A 67 34.91 -8.08 -11.62
C ALA A 67 33.92 -8.23 -12.78
N SER A 68 34.16 -7.56 -13.91
CA SER A 68 33.30 -7.65 -15.11
C SER A 68 33.30 -9.03 -15.77
N GLU A 69 34.31 -9.87 -15.51
CA GLU A 69 34.41 -11.23 -16.03
C GLU A 69 33.56 -12.22 -15.21
N ARG A 70 33.14 -11.83 -14.01
CA ARG A 70 32.37 -12.69 -13.11
C ARG A 70 30.90 -12.71 -13.47
N ARG A 71 30.38 -13.89 -13.75
CA ARG A 71 28.96 -14.10 -14.11
C ARG A 71 28.12 -14.31 -12.84
N CYS A 72 27.89 -13.23 -12.08
CA CYS A 72 26.94 -13.26 -10.96
C CYS A 72 25.69 -12.41 -11.26
N ARG A 73 24.58 -12.76 -10.62
CA ARG A 73 23.29 -12.07 -10.73
C ARG A 73 22.79 -11.75 -9.32
N VAL A 74 22.81 -10.48 -8.99
CA VAL A 74 22.41 -10.01 -7.67
C VAL A 74 21.10 -9.22 -7.80
N ILE A 75 20.13 -9.57 -6.97
CA ILE A 75 18.86 -8.83 -6.84
C ILE A 75 18.70 -8.36 -5.42
N ALA A 76 18.31 -7.11 -5.27
CA ALA A 76 17.87 -6.53 -4.02
C ALA A 76 16.43 -6.05 -4.13
N THR A 77 15.60 -6.46 -3.18
CA THR A 77 14.21 -6.03 -3.08
C THR A 77 13.82 -5.85 -1.62
N ASP A 78 12.78 -5.07 -1.40
CA ASP A 78 12.19 -4.87 -0.08
C ASP A 78 10.71 -4.53 -0.21
N VAL A 79 9.93 -4.86 0.80
CA VAL A 79 8.51 -4.46 0.89
C VAL A 79 8.34 -2.96 1.16
N ASP A 80 9.39 -2.31 1.69
CA ASP A 80 9.49 -0.87 1.83
C ASP A 80 10.25 -0.24 0.64
N ALA A 81 9.56 0.58 -0.14
CA ALA A 81 10.16 1.31 -1.25
C ALA A 81 11.28 2.27 -0.82
N ALA A 82 11.24 2.78 0.43
CA ALA A 82 12.30 3.63 0.97
C ALA A 82 13.59 2.83 1.19
N ALA A 83 13.49 1.58 1.62
CA ALA A 83 14.61 0.64 1.75
C ALA A 83 15.27 0.36 0.39
N VAL A 84 14.47 0.06 -0.64
CA VAL A 84 14.99 -0.12 -2.02
C VAL A 84 15.72 1.12 -2.50
N SER A 85 15.16 2.33 -2.26
CA SER A 85 15.81 3.59 -2.64
C SER A 85 17.10 3.86 -1.85
N ALA A 86 17.14 3.49 -0.57
CA ALA A 86 18.36 3.59 0.24
C ALA A 86 19.46 2.67 -0.30
N THR A 87 19.10 1.42 -0.61
CA THR A 87 19.98 0.45 -1.24
C THR A 87 20.54 0.94 -2.57
N GLN A 88 19.70 1.54 -3.44
CA GLN A 88 20.17 2.15 -4.69
C GLN A 88 21.23 3.22 -4.48
N ARG A 89 21.04 4.10 -3.49
CA ARG A 89 22.04 5.14 -3.17
C ARG A 89 23.36 4.55 -2.68
N VAL A 90 23.30 3.54 -1.81
CA VAL A 90 24.48 2.84 -1.30
C VAL A 90 25.27 2.18 -2.43
N LEU A 91 24.58 1.47 -3.31
CA LEU A 91 25.19 0.81 -4.47
C LEU A 91 25.77 1.81 -5.46
N ALA A 92 25.10 2.95 -5.67
CA ALA A 92 25.62 4.02 -6.53
C ALA A 92 26.90 4.64 -5.94
N ALA A 93 26.91 4.93 -4.64
CA ALA A 93 28.09 5.45 -3.95
C ALA A 93 29.29 4.47 -3.99
N ALA A 94 29.01 3.16 -4.00
CA ALA A 94 30.02 2.12 -4.11
C ALA A 94 30.43 1.79 -5.56
N GLY A 95 29.81 2.40 -6.57
CA GLY A 95 30.04 2.09 -8.00
C GLY A 95 29.57 0.69 -8.41
N LEU A 96 28.55 0.13 -7.73
CA LEU A 96 28.05 -1.22 -7.93
C LEU A 96 26.67 -1.31 -8.59
N SER A 97 26.05 -0.19 -8.94
CA SER A 97 24.68 -0.15 -9.51
C SER A 97 24.50 -1.02 -10.76
N GLN A 98 25.55 -1.23 -11.55
CA GLN A 98 25.47 -2.06 -12.76
C GLN A 98 25.43 -3.56 -12.48
N TYR A 99 25.82 -4.00 -11.29
CA TYR A 99 25.91 -5.42 -10.90
C TYR A 99 24.69 -5.90 -10.13
N VAL A 100 23.88 -4.98 -9.59
CA VAL A 100 22.73 -5.29 -8.73
C VAL A 100 21.46 -4.75 -9.36
N ALA A 101 20.49 -5.61 -9.58
CA ALA A 101 19.15 -5.19 -9.97
C ALA A 101 18.32 -4.92 -8.72
N THR A 102 18.00 -3.65 -8.47
CA THR A 102 17.03 -3.27 -7.44
C THR A 102 15.63 -3.24 -8.02
N MET A 103 14.65 -3.82 -7.34
CA MET A 103 13.31 -3.96 -7.91
C MET A 103 12.20 -4.04 -6.86
N PRO A 104 10.94 -3.76 -7.24
CA PRO A 104 9.79 -3.95 -6.35
C PRO A 104 9.63 -5.41 -5.89
N PRO A 105 8.96 -5.67 -4.75
CA PRO A 105 8.79 -7.00 -4.14
C PRO A 105 7.79 -7.85 -4.91
N ASN A 106 8.24 -8.46 -6.02
CA ASN A 106 7.43 -9.34 -6.84
C ASN A 106 8.25 -10.56 -7.28
N ALA A 107 7.94 -11.75 -6.76
CA ALA A 107 8.68 -12.97 -6.98
C ALA A 107 8.83 -13.32 -8.47
N GLN A 108 7.77 -13.22 -9.27
CA GLN A 108 7.81 -13.52 -10.69
C GLN A 108 8.75 -12.59 -11.46
N LYS A 109 8.72 -11.29 -11.14
CA LYS A 109 9.63 -10.31 -11.74
C LYS A 109 11.08 -10.55 -11.32
N ILE A 110 11.31 -10.97 -10.06
CA ILE A 110 12.62 -11.35 -9.54
C ILE A 110 13.17 -12.51 -10.35
N VAL A 111 12.44 -13.59 -10.48
CA VAL A 111 12.84 -14.77 -11.24
C VAL A 111 13.06 -14.45 -12.71
N ALA A 112 12.16 -13.71 -13.34
CA ALA A 112 12.31 -13.27 -14.72
C ALA A 112 13.58 -12.42 -14.93
N LYS A 113 13.90 -11.51 -13.98
CA LYS A 113 15.09 -10.65 -14.03
C LYS A 113 16.38 -11.44 -13.91
N LEU A 114 16.38 -12.54 -13.15
CA LEU A 114 17.52 -13.46 -13.08
C LEU A 114 17.84 -14.10 -14.43
N GLY A 115 16.86 -14.18 -15.34
CA GLY A 115 17.06 -14.73 -16.70
C GLY A 115 17.58 -16.16 -16.70
N ILE A 116 17.25 -16.95 -15.67
CA ILE A 116 17.56 -18.38 -15.58
C ILE A 116 16.58 -19.11 -16.48
N ARG A 117 17.08 -20.08 -17.27
CA ARG A 117 16.25 -20.89 -18.15
C ARG A 117 16.19 -22.33 -17.62
N ARG A 118 15.05 -23.00 -17.71
CA ARG A 118 14.88 -24.41 -17.31
C ARG A 118 15.88 -25.37 -17.98
N ALA A 119 16.32 -25.05 -19.19
CA ALA A 119 17.29 -25.83 -19.93
C ALA A 119 18.76 -25.55 -19.59
N SER A 120 19.03 -24.57 -18.70
CA SER A 120 20.38 -24.26 -18.24
C SER A 120 20.74 -25.09 -17.00
N LEU A 121 22.03 -25.18 -16.70
CA LEU A 121 22.49 -25.76 -15.42
C LEU A 121 21.84 -25.06 -14.25
N PRO A 122 21.53 -25.79 -13.15
CA PRO A 122 20.92 -25.20 -11.95
C PRO A 122 21.71 -24.02 -11.44
N ALA A 123 21.02 -22.96 -11.01
CA ALA A 123 21.66 -21.81 -10.39
C ALA A 123 22.35 -22.24 -9.10
N ARG A 124 23.44 -21.53 -8.74
CA ARG A 124 24.14 -21.67 -7.45
C ARG A 124 24.03 -20.35 -6.70
N GLY A 125 24.07 -20.39 -5.39
CA GLY A 125 23.98 -19.18 -4.59
C GLY A 125 23.02 -19.33 -3.43
N MET A 126 22.32 -18.27 -3.07
CA MET A 126 21.39 -18.26 -1.94
C MET A 126 20.33 -17.17 -2.05
N VAL A 127 19.26 -17.37 -1.30
CA VAL A 127 18.25 -16.35 -1.01
C VAL A 127 18.44 -15.92 0.44
N VAL A 128 18.43 -14.61 0.70
CA VAL A 128 18.59 -14.07 2.06
C VAL A 128 17.47 -13.10 2.38
N ALA A 129 17.18 -12.95 3.68
CA ALA A 129 16.28 -11.92 4.17
C ALA A 129 16.69 -11.49 5.60
N ASP A 130 16.79 -10.19 5.85
CA ASP A 130 16.88 -9.63 7.20
C ASP A 130 15.52 -9.04 7.60
N THR A 131 14.84 -9.70 8.54
CA THR A 131 13.53 -9.28 9.03
C THR A 131 13.57 -8.60 10.39
N THR A 132 14.76 -8.31 10.93
CA THR A 132 14.92 -7.77 12.30
C THR A 132 14.39 -6.36 12.46
N ASP A 133 14.52 -5.52 11.45
CA ASP A 133 14.12 -4.12 11.47
C ASP A 133 12.87 -3.82 10.62
N ILE A 134 12.18 -4.86 10.15
CA ILE A 134 10.93 -4.71 9.41
C ILE A 134 9.79 -4.39 10.38
N ALA A 135 8.94 -3.42 10.01
CA ALA A 135 7.75 -3.13 10.79
C ALA A 135 6.86 -4.39 10.88
N PRO A 136 6.24 -4.69 12.03
CA PRO A 136 5.38 -5.88 12.20
C PRO A 136 4.33 -6.05 11.10
N THR A 137 3.83 -4.94 10.58
CA THR A 137 2.85 -4.87 9.49
C THR A 137 3.41 -5.28 8.14
N ASP A 138 4.71 -5.16 7.93
CA ASP A 138 5.39 -5.50 6.69
C ASP A 138 6.04 -6.89 6.77
N THR A 139 6.21 -7.45 7.96
CA THR A 139 6.78 -8.79 8.17
C THR A 139 6.03 -9.85 7.38
N SER A 140 4.70 -9.85 7.40
CA SER A 140 3.88 -10.81 6.65
C SER A 140 4.08 -10.70 5.15
N ARG A 141 4.25 -9.49 4.61
CA ARG A 141 4.52 -9.26 3.19
C ARG A 141 5.91 -9.77 2.80
N ALA A 142 6.90 -9.50 3.66
CA ALA A 142 8.27 -9.94 3.48
C ALA A 142 8.38 -11.47 3.49
N LEU A 143 7.76 -12.12 4.49
CA LEU A 143 7.75 -13.58 4.59
C LEU A 143 7.05 -14.24 3.41
N LYS A 144 5.94 -13.65 2.93
CA LYS A 144 5.26 -14.14 1.74
C LYS A 144 6.09 -13.98 0.47
N LEU A 145 6.79 -12.85 0.32
CA LEU A 145 7.73 -12.67 -0.78
C LEU A 145 8.81 -13.73 -0.74
N LEU A 146 9.39 -13.95 0.44
CA LEU A 146 10.43 -14.94 0.66
C LEU A 146 9.93 -16.36 0.33
N ASP A 147 8.74 -16.74 0.81
CA ASP A 147 8.12 -18.04 0.50
C ASP A 147 7.92 -18.21 -1.02
N ASN A 148 7.34 -17.21 -1.68
CA ASN A 148 7.15 -17.26 -3.14
C ASN A 148 8.46 -17.37 -3.93
N VAL A 149 9.52 -16.71 -3.49
CA VAL A 149 10.84 -16.76 -4.14
C VAL A 149 11.49 -18.12 -3.91
N THR A 150 11.43 -18.66 -2.70
CA THR A 150 12.07 -19.92 -2.34
C THR A 150 11.31 -21.16 -2.85
N ARG A 151 10.04 -21.03 -3.23
CA ARG A 151 9.23 -22.09 -3.86
C ARG A 151 9.22 -22.06 -5.37
N ASP A 152 9.89 -21.07 -6.00
CA ASP A 152 9.97 -21.03 -7.44
C ASP A 152 10.86 -22.17 -7.96
N GLU A 153 10.38 -22.92 -8.96
CA GLU A 153 11.04 -24.11 -9.52
C GLU A 153 12.50 -23.88 -9.96
N LEU A 154 12.87 -22.62 -10.26
CA LEU A 154 14.22 -22.27 -10.66
C LEU A 154 15.14 -21.92 -9.48
N LEU A 155 14.57 -21.69 -8.29
CA LEU A 155 15.27 -21.23 -7.10
C LEU A 155 15.08 -22.16 -5.88
N GLU A 156 14.13 -23.09 -5.91
CA GLU A 156 13.77 -23.97 -4.78
C GLU A 156 14.92 -24.83 -4.26
N HIS A 157 15.92 -25.08 -5.10
CA HIS A 157 17.12 -25.82 -4.74
C HIS A 157 18.21 -24.95 -4.08
N LEU A 158 18.00 -23.61 -3.99
CA LEU A 158 18.94 -22.73 -3.33
C LEU A 158 18.70 -22.69 -1.81
N PRO A 159 19.77 -22.65 -0.99
CA PRO A 159 19.64 -22.41 0.43
C PRO A 159 19.03 -21.03 0.70
N CYS A 160 18.27 -20.97 1.78
CA CYS A 160 17.70 -19.73 2.28
C CYS A 160 18.31 -19.38 3.64
N VAL A 161 18.70 -18.14 3.84
CA VAL A 161 19.24 -17.65 5.12
C VAL A 161 18.38 -16.48 5.61
N VAL A 162 17.86 -16.60 6.80
CA VAL A 162 17.00 -15.54 7.38
C VAL A 162 17.54 -15.11 8.73
N LEU A 163 17.63 -13.81 8.90
CA LEU A 163 17.84 -13.18 10.20
C LEU A 163 16.50 -12.66 10.71
N ALA A 164 16.06 -13.14 11.88
CA ALA A 164 14.78 -12.77 12.49
C ALA A 164 14.87 -12.75 14.01
N ARG A 165 14.00 -11.97 14.66
CA ARG A 165 13.89 -11.92 16.13
C ARG A 165 12.99 -13.04 16.69
N ASP A 166 12.17 -13.65 15.86
CA ASP A 166 11.22 -14.70 16.24
C ASP A 166 11.27 -15.91 15.29
N THR A 167 10.53 -16.96 15.64
CA THR A 167 10.46 -18.20 14.87
C THR A 167 9.29 -18.26 13.88
N ILE A 168 8.55 -17.19 13.69
CA ILE A 168 7.42 -17.11 12.75
C ILE A 168 7.87 -17.43 11.33
N VAL A 169 9.11 -17.03 11.00
CA VAL A 169 9.75 -17.36 9.72
C VAL A 169 9.73 -18.87 9.45
N CYS A 170 10.08 -19.71 10.41
CA CYS A 170 10.08 -21.16 10.25
C CYS A 170 8.69 -21.67 9.86
N ARG A 171 7.68 -21.19 10.55
CA ARG A 171 6.28 -21.57 10.29
C ARG A 171 5.80 -21.06 8.92
N SER A 172 6.16 -19.81 8.56
CA SER A 172 5.75 -19.22 7.28
C SER A 172 6.34 -19.94 6.08
N LEU A 173 7.59 -20.40 6.19
CA LEU A 173 8.24 -21.15 5.12
C LEU A 173 7.86 -22.63 5.13
N GLY A 174 7.19 -23.13 6.18
CA GLY A 174 6.93 -24.55 6.37
C GLY A 174 8.23 -25.37 6.47
N LEU A 175 9.29 -24.78 7.01
CA LEU A 175 10.62 -25.39 7.08
C LEU A 175 11.19 -25.30 8.48
N SER A 176 11.93 -26.34 8.88
CA SER A 176 12.80 -26.28 10.05
C SER A 176 14.21 -25.87 9.63
N PRO A 177 14.86 -24.93 10.35
CA PRO A 177 16.21 -24.56 10.01
C PRO A 177 17.18 -25.71 10.26
N ALA A 178 18.04 -26.01 9.29
CA ALA A 178 19.10 -26.99 9.44
C ALA A 178 20.19 -26.50 10.44
N ARG A 179 20.30 -25.18 10.58
CA ARG A 179 21.22 -24.56 11.53
C ARG A 179 20.67 -23.22 12.00
N THR A 180 20.78 -22.97 13.31
CA THR A 180 20.44 -21.67 13.93
C THR A 180 21.61 -21.16 14.75
N LEU A 181 21.92 -19.87 14.58
CA LEU A 181 22.93 -19.15 15.39
C LEU A 181 22.25 -17.95 16.04
N THR A 182 22.37 -17.84 17.36
CA THR A 182 21.94 -16.63 18.06
C THR A 182 23.00 -15.54 17.91
N ILE A 183 22.59 -14.39 17.45
CA ILE A 183 23.44 -13.20 17.31
C ILE A 183 22.75 -12.00 17.96
N LYS A 184 23.47 -10.91 18.17
CA LYS A 184 22.94 -9.71 18.84
C LYS A 184 23.15 -8.47 17.99
N PRO A 185 22.42 -8.31 16.88
CA PRO A 185 22.43 -7.06 16.16
C PRO A 185 21.85 -5.95 17.06
N ASN A 186 22.55 -4.82 17.15
CA ASN A 186 22.13 -3.66 17.97
C ASN A 186 21.86 -4.00 19.45
N ASN A 187 22.57 -4.97 20.04
CA ASN A 187 22.38 -5.49 21.40
C ASN A 187 21.04 -6.20 21.68
N GLU A 188 20.29 -6.54 20.67
CA GLU A 188 19.05 -7.32 20.80
C GLU A 188 19.25 -8.72 20.24
N ASP A 189 18.65 -9.72 20.90
CA ASP A 189 18.76 -11.11 20.47
C ASP A 189 18.03 -11.32 19.14
N ALA A 190 18.71 -11.99 18.21
CA ALA A 190 18.15 -12.41 16.93
C ALA A 190 18.72 -13.79 16.54
N SER A 191 17.98 -14.51 15.71
CA SER A 191 18.36 -15.82 15.20
C SER A 191 18.72 -15.75 13.73
N LEU A 192 19.94 -16.13 13.40
CA LEU A 192 20.34 -16.37 12.01
C LEU A 192 20.04 -17.84 11.68
N MET A 193 19.07 -18.07 10.82
CA MET A 193 18.55 -19.37 10.48
C MET A 193 18.95 -19.76 9.06
N TYR A 194 19.56 -20.92 8.91
CA TYR A 194 19.92 -21.50 7.61
C TYR A 194 18.94 -22.63 7.27
N PHE A 195 18.26 -22.50 6.15
CA PHE A 195 17.32 -23.49 5.62
C PHE A 195 17.95 -24.19 4.42
N ASP A 196 18.14 -25.50 4.56
CA ASP A 196 18.68 -26.34 3.49
C ASP A 196 17.53 -26.80 2.59
N PRO A 197 17.58 -26.57 1.27
CA PRO A 197 16.57 -27.06 0.35
C PRO A 197 16.40 -28.59 0.37
N ALA A 198 17.46 -29.34 0.68
CA ALA A 198 17.38 -30.80 0.80
C ALA A 198 16.47 -31.26 1.97
N THR A 199 16.27 -30.44 2.99
CA THR A 199 15.37 -30.76 4.11
C THR A 199 13.90 -30.48 3.76
N ARG A 200 13.62 -29.72 2.70
CA ARG A 200 12.24 -29.42 2.26
C ARG A 200 11.52 -30.70 1.81
N ALA A 201 12.16 -31.56 1.03
CA ALA A 201 11.58 -32.83 0.62
C ALA A 201 11.30 -33.79 1.79
N GLN A 202 12.15 -33.75 2.82
CA GLN A 202 11.94 -34.54 4.05
C GLN A 202 10.85 -33.93 4.97
N ALA A 203 10.68 -32.61 4.96
CA ALA A 203 9.61 -31.95 5.67
C ALA A 203 8.23 -32.22 5.03
N GLU A 204 8.15 -32.32 3.72
CA GLU A 204 6.92 -32.71 3.01
C GLU A 204 6.49 -34.15 3.34
N GLU A 205 7.42 -35.08 3.61
CA GLU A 205 7.11 -36.43 4.09
C GLU A 205 6.76 -36.46 5.58
N ALA A 206 7.32 -35.54 6.39
CA ALA A 206 7.03 -35.41 7.82
C ALA A 206 5.75 -34.61 8.12
N ASP A 207 5.23 -33.89 7.14
CA ASP A 207 4.12 -32.92 7.25
C ASP A 207 2.72 -33.58 7.25
N ALA A 208 2.64 -34.91 7.42
CA ALA A 208 1.37 -35.64 7.62
C ALA A 208 0.58 -35.12 8.86
N ASP A 209 1.20 -34.33 9.73
CA ASP A 209 0.62 -33.74 10.94
C ASP A 209 0.36 -32.23 10.84
N GLN A 210 0.65 -31.58 9.70
CA GLN A 210 0.40 -30.16 9.54
C GLN A 210 -1.11 -29.88 9.48
N ALA A 211 -1.57 -28.94 10.30
CA ALA A 211 -2.95 -28.50 10.26
C ALA A 211 -3.28 -27.95 8.86
N THR A 212 -4.34 -28.47 8.26
CA THR A 212 -4.81 -28.01 6.94
C THR A 212 -6.27 -27.60 7.03
N VAL A 213 -6.66 -26.61 6.22
CA VAL A 213 -8.05 -26.17 6.13
C VAL A 213 -8.57 -26.30 4.70
N GLU A 214 -9.86 -26.63 4.57
CA GLU A 214 -10.51 -26.68 3.26
C GLU A 214 -10.88 -25.28 2.79
N VAL A 215 -10.44 -24.92 1.59
CA VAL A 215 -10.68 -23.59 0.99
C VAL A 215 -11.74 -23.61 -0.12
N GLY A 216 -12.15 -24.77 -0.60
CA GLY A 216 -13.20 -24.98 -1.59
C GLY A 216 -12.88 -26.16 -2.53
N ASP A 217 -13.92 -26.76 -3.11
CA ASP A 217 -13.82 -27.84 -4.10
C ASP A 217 -12.89 -29.01 -3.69
N GLY A 218 -12.83 -29.28 -2.36
CA GLY A 218 -11.97 -30.33 -1.81
C GLY A 218 -10.49 -29.93 -1.69
N MET A 219 -10.11 -28.75 -2.11
CA MET A 219 -8.74 -28.23 -1.96
C MET A 219 -8.46 -27.89 -0.51
N ARG A 220 -7.33 -28.37 0.01
CA ARG A 220 -6.85 -28.08 1.36
C ARG A 220 -5.51 -27.37 1.28
N ILE A 221 -5.32 -26.40 2.15
CA ILE A 221 -4.06 -25.66 2.28
C ILE A 221 -3.52 -25.74 3.72
N PRO A 222 -2.21 -25.73 3.90
CA PRO A 222 -1.61 -25.70 5.22
C PRO A 222 -1.89 -24.38 5.94
N VAL A 223 -2.04 -24.46 7.27
CA VAL A 223 -2.24 -23.32 8.16
C VAL A 223 -1.39 -23.43 9.41
N LEU A 224 -1.13 -22.28 10.05
CA LEU A 224 -0.36 -22.22 11.28
C LEU A 224 -1.20 -22.58 12.51
N ILE A 225 -2.50 -22.30 12.44
CA ILE A 225 -3.45 -22.49 13.54
C ILE A 225 -4.59 -23.41 13.08
N PRO A 226 -4.80 -24.56 13.73
CA PRO A 226 -5.90 -25.47 13.36
C PRO A 226 -7.27 -24.81 13.34
N GLU A 227 -7.52 -23.88 14.27
CA GLU A 227 -8.77 -23.14 14.42
C GLU A 227 -9.05 -22.19 13.24
N SER A 228 -8.10 -22.01 12.32
CA SER A 228 -8.29 -21.23 11.07
C SER A 228 -9.27 -21.88 10.10
N ASP A 229 -9.73 -23.12 10.37
CA ASP A 229 -10.85 -23.76 9.69
C ASP A 229 -12.15 -22.93 9.82
N GLN A 230 -12.37 -22.31 10.98
CA GLN A 230 -13.53 -21.44 11.24
C GLN A 230 -13.48 -20.21 10.35
N PHE A 231 -12.29 -19.61 10.19
CA PHE A 231 -12.10 -18.49 9.30
C PHE A 231 -12.32 -18.89 7.83
N ALA A 232 -11.74 -20.00 7.38
CA ALA A 232 -11.93 -20.52 6.03
C ALA A 232 -13.41 -20.78 5.72
N ALA A 233 -14.12 -21.46 6.64
CA ALA A 233 -15.55 -21.74 6.49
C ALA A 233 -16.38 -20.45 6.47
N ARG A 234 -16.07 -19.48 7.35
CA ARG A 234 -16.75 -18.18 7.39
C ARG A 234 -16.52 -17.41 6.10
N LEU A 235 -15.27 -17.32 5.64
CA LEU A 235 -14.91 -16.59 4.44
C LEU A 235 -15.58 -17.19 3.19
N ARG A 236 -15.59 -18.52 3.04
CA ARG A 236 -16.32 -19.19 1.94
C ARG A 236 -17.81 -18.82 1.92
N LYS A 237 -18.45 -18.81 3.09
CA LYS A 237 -19.86 -18.46 3.22
C LYS A 237 -20.13 -17.01 2.81
N VAL A 238 -19.39 -16.05 3.35
CA VAL A 238 -19.57 -14.62 3.04
C VAL A 238 -19.17 -14.32 1.60
N ALA A 239 -18.12 -14.90 1.08
CA ALA A 239 -17.68 -14.75 -0.31
C ALA A 239 -18.78 -15.19 -1.30
N LYS A 240 -19.41 -16.35 -1.04
CA LYS A 240 -20.54 -16.83 -1.87
C LYS A 240 -21.73 -15.87 -1.84
N GLN A 241 -22.04 -15.31 -0.67
CA GLN A 241 -23.12 -14.33 -0.50
C GLN A 241 -22.79 -13.02 -1.24
N ARG A 242 -21.57 -12.47 -1.02
CA ARG A 242 -21.12 -11.23 -1.63
C ARG A 242 -21.02 -11.34 -3.16
N ARG A 243 -20.52 -12.45 -3.69
CA ARG A 243 -20.44 -12.69 -5.14
C ARG A 243 -21.82 -12.67 -5.79
N ARG A 244 -22.85 -13.26 -5.15
CA ARG A 244 -24.23 -13.24 -5.67
C ARG A 244 -24.81 -11.83 -5.67
N TRP A 245 -24.61 -11.09 -4.59
CA TRP A 245 -25.02 -9.71 -4.47
C TRP A 245 -24.29 -8.83 -5.50
N ALA A 246 -22.97 -8.90 -5.57
CA ALA A 246 -22.16 -8.12 -6.48
C ALA A 246 -22.57 -8.34 -7.96
N LYS A 247 -22.84 -9.61 -8.35
CA LYS A 247 -23.33 -9.92 -9.69
C LYS A 247 -24.70 -9.31 -9.97
N ARG A 248 -25.60 -9.32 -9.00
CA ARG A 248 -26.95 -8.73 -9.15
C ARG A 248 -26.90 -7.21 -9.30
N GLU A 249 -26.02 -6.56 -8.51
CA GLU A 249 -25.88 -5.10 -8.49
C GLU A 249 -24.87 -4.56 -9.52
N GLY A 250 -24.20 -5.43 -10.27
CA GLY A 250 -23.14 -5.03 -11.22
C GLY A 250 -21.90 -4.43 -10.55
N VAL A 251 -21.59 -4.88 -9.31
CA VAL A 251 -20.46 -4.40 -8.53
C VAL A 251 -19.27 -5.33 -8.73
N THR A 252 -18.09 -4.78 -9.09
CA THR A 252 -16.86 -5.53 -9.35
C THR A 252 -15.82 -5.41 -8.25
N CYS A 253 -15.88 -4.31 -7.48
CA CYS A 253 -14.95 -4.04 -6.37
C CYS A 253 -15.74 -3.87 -5.08
N TYR A 254 -15.49 -4.73 -4.08
CA TYR A 254 -16.30 -4.71 -2.85
C TYR A 254 -15.58 -5.36 -1.66
N ARG A 255 -16.05 -5.03 -0.46
CA ARG A 255 -15.62 -5.68 0.77
C ARG A 255 -16.24 -7.06 0.92
N VAL A 256 -15.40 -8.08 0.99
CA VAL A 256 -15.82 -9.47 1.18
C VAL A 256 -16.00 -9.78 2.66
N TYR A 257 -15.03 -9.38 3.49
CA TYR A 257 -14.97 -9.72 4.90
C TYR A 257 -14.62 -8.49 5.73
N ASP A 258 -15.21 -8.31 6.91
CA ASP A 258 -14.96 -7.17 7.80
C ASP A 258 -14.98 -7.61 9.28
N ALA A 259 -13.89 -8.26 9.72
CA ALA A 259 -13.76 -8.79 11.08
C ALA A 259 -15.01 -9.57 11.55
N ASP A 260 -15.55 -10.42 10.69
CA ASP A 260 -16.73 -11.24 10.98
C ASP A 260 -16.51 -12.18 12.16
N LEU A 261 -15.26 -12.61 12.36
CA LEU A 261 -14.78 -13.33 13.52
C LEU A 261 -13.82 -12.42 14.30
N PRO A 262 -14.02 -12.22 15.59
CA PRO A 262 -13.15 -11.35 16.40
C PRO A 262 -11.68 -11.75 16.40
N ASP A 263 -11.41 -13.05 16.32
CA ASP A 263 -10.06 -13.60 16.31
C ASP A 263 -9.31 -13.38 15.00
N TYR A 264 -10.03 -13.13 13.92
CA TYR A 264 -9.49 -12.85 12.58
C TYR A 264 -9.85 -11.42 12.19
N ALA A 265 -9.22 -10.49 12.91
CA ALA A 265 -9.54 -9.06 12.87
C ALA A 265 -8.93 -8.39 11.63
N ALA A 266 -9.53 -8.60 10.46
CA ALA A 266 -9.11 -7.98 9.21
C ALA A 266 -10.30 -7.54 8.37
N ALA A 267 -10.10 -6.56 7.48
CA ALA A 267 -10.98 -6.29 6.36
C ALA A 267 -10.34 -6.86 5.08
N ILE A 268 -11.14 -7.48 4.23
CA ILE A 268 -10.70 -8.04 2.95
C ILE A 268 -11.54 -7.43 1.85
N ASP A 269 -10.90 -6.62 1.01
CA ASP A 269 -11.49 -5.95 -0.12
C ASP A 269 -11.02 -6.62 -1.42
N LEU A 270 -11.97 -7.02 -2.27
CA LEU A 270 -11.72 -7.60 -3.59
C LEU A 270 -11.83 -6.51 -4.66
N TYR A 271 -10.87 -6.49 -5.55
CA TYR A 271 -10.86 -5.63 -6.74
C TYR A 271 -10.80 -6.51 -7.98
N GLU A 272 -11.70 -6.29 -8.91
CA GLU A 272 -11.70 -6.93 -10.22
C GLU A 272 -11.23 -5.94 -11.28
N GLY A 273 -10.26 -6.35 -12.08
CA GLY A 273 -9.65 -5.51 -13.10
C GLY A 273 -10.60 -5.20 -14.25
N ALA A 274 -10.39 -4.04 -14.86
CA ALA A 274 -11.05 -3.66 -16.09
C ALA A 274 -10.63 -4.58 -17.27
N PRO A 275 -11.37 -4.63 -18.37
CA PRO A 275 -11.05 -5.49 -19.51
C PRO A 275 -9.66 -5.29 -20.11
N ASP A 276 -9.09 -4.09 -20.01
CA ASP A 276 -7.74 -3.74 -20.46
C ASP A 276 -6.64 -4.20 -19.49
N THR A 277 -6.99 -4.46 -18.23
CA THR A 277 -6.09 -4.95 -17.18
C THR A 277 -6.76 -6.10 -16.42
N PRO A 278 -7.02 -7.25 -17.07
CA PRO A 278 -7.73 -8.36 -16.45
C PRO A 278 -6.95 -8.92 -15.27
N GLY A 279 -7.66 -9.30 -14.23
CA GLY A 279 -7.09 -9.87 -13.01
C GLY A 279 -7.95 -9.56 -11.80
N ARG A 280 -7.53 -10.11 -10.66
CA ARG A 280 -8.15 -9.85 -9.36
C ARG A 280 -7.08 -9.54 -8.35
N TRP A 281 -7.37 -8.63 -7.43
CA TRP A 281 -6.49 -8.24 -6.34
C TRP A 281 -7.26 -8.25 -5.02
N LEU A 282 -6.55 -8.56 -3.95
CA LEU A 282 -7.06 -8.42 -2.59
C LEU A 282 -6.28 -7.34 -1.86
N VAL A 283 -7.00 -6.53 -1.12
CA VAL A 283 -6.41 -5.69 -0.07
C VAL A 283 -6.86 -6.24 1.27
N VAL A 284 -5.90 -6.75 2.03
CA VAL A 284 -6.10 -7.26 3.39
C VAL A 284 -5.63 -6.19 4.37
N ALA A 285 -6.57 -5.56 5.06
CA ALA A 285 -6.27 -4.53 6.05
C ALA A 285 -6.47 -5.11 7.45
N GLU A 286 -5.36 -5.30 8.19
CA GLU A 286 -5.39 -5.78 9.56
C GLU A 286 -5.93 -4.69 10.51
N TYR A 287 -6.82 -5.07 11.41
CA TYR A 287 -7.19 -4.24 12.56
C TYR A 287 -6.26 -4.55 13.73
N ALA A 288 -5.79 -3.51 14.41
CA ALA A 288 -4.94 -3.68 15.58
C ALA A 288 -5.58 -4.64 16.60
N ALA A 289 -4.87 -5.71 16.91
CA ALA A 289 -5.29 -6.67 17.92
C ALA A 289 -5.45 -5.98 19.29
N PRO A 290 -6.44 -6.38 20.11
CA PRO A 290 -6.52 -5.95 21.50
C PRO A 290 -5.23 -6.29 22.25
N LYS A 291 -4.83 -5.45 23.21
CA LYS A 291 -3.62 -5.69 24.02
C LYS A 291 -3.62 -7.01 24.81
N SER A 292 -4.80 -7.64 24.95
CA SER A 292 -4.98 -8.93 25.61
C SER A 292 -4.68 -10.14 24.72
N VAL A 293 -4.48 -9.92 23.41
CA VAL A 293 -4.15 -10.99 22.46
C VAL A 293 -2.63 -11.09 22.37
N ASP A 294 -2.11 -12.31 22.45
CA ASP A 294 -0.71 -12.59 22.24
C ASP A 294 -0.28 -12.12 20.84
N PRO A 295 0.77 -11.30 20.72
CA PRO A 295 1.27 -10.81 19.44
C PRO A 295 1.66 -11.93 18.46
N GLU A 296 2.25 -13.04 18.94
CA GLU A 296 2.62 -14.17 18.08
C GLU A 296 1.37 -14.85 17.52
N LEU A 297 0.34 -15.03 18.34
CA LEU A 297 -0.93 -15.61 17.91
C LEU A 297 -1.65 -14.69 16.91
N ALA A 298 -1.64 -13.37 17.14
CA ALA A 298 -2.21 -12.41 16.20
C ALA A 298 -1.49 -12.44 14.83
N GLN A 299 -0.17 -12.53 14.86
CA GLN A 299 0.64 -12.64 13.65
C GLN A 299 0.38 -13.95 12.90
N ALA A 300 0.31 -15.08 13.61
CA ALA A 300 -0.01 -16.38 13.01
C ALA A 300 -1.39 -16.38 12.34
N ARG A 301 -2.40 -15.79 12.99
CA ARG A 301 -3.75 -15.61 12.41
C ARG A 301 -3.73 -14.75 11.15
N LEU A 302 -2.94 -13.67 11.14
CA LEU A 302 -2.79 -12.83 9.95
C LEU A 302 -2.15 -13.61 8.79
N MET A 303 -1.14 -14.44 9.08
CA MET A 303 -0.53 -15.32 8.07
C MET A 303 -1.54 -16.31 7.49
N ASP A 304 -2.38 -16.90 8.32
CA ASP A 304 -3.45 -17.79 7.86
C ASP A 304 -4.51 -17.04 7.03
N ILE A 305 -4.87 -15.80 7.39
CA ILE A 305 -5.72 -14.95 6.55
C ILE A 305 -5.10 -14.77 5.16
N LEU A 306 -3.79 -14.47 5.10
CA LEU A 306 -3.06 -14.23 3.84
C LEU A 306 -2.88 -15.48 2.99
N ALA A 307 -2.91 -16.67 3.58
CA ALA A 307 -2.91 -17.94 2.88
C ALA A 307 -4.32 -18.33 2.40
N ILE A 308 -5.30 -18.24 3.28
CA ILE A 308 -6.68 -18.70 3.05
C ILE A 308 -7.44 -17.77 2.09
N ALA A 309 -7.34 -16.44 2.27
CA ALA A 309 -8.16 -15.50 1.53
C ALA A 309 -7.94 -15.58 0.00
N PRO A 310 -6.71 -15.56 -0.53
CA PRO A 310 -6.48 -15.71 -1.97
C PRO A 310 -6.97 -17.06 -2.51
N ALA A 311 -6.78 -18.14 -1.78
CA ALA A 311 -7.24 -19.47 -2.18
C ALA A 311 -8.78 -19.56 -2.26
N VAL A 312 -9.49 -19.02 -1.25
CA VAL A 312 -10.97 -18.99 -1.23
C VAL A 312 -11.56 -18.08 -2.30
N LEU A 313 -10.88 -16.96 -2.61
CA LEU A 313 -11.38 -15.92 -3.51
C LEU A 313 -10.87 -16.07 -4.94
N ASP A 314 -10.09 -17.11 -5.22
CA ASP A 314 -9.50 -17.37 -6.54
C ASP A 314 -8.69 -16.17 -7.03
N VAL A 315 -7.73 -15.73 -6.20
CA VAL A 315 -6.82 -14.60 -6.48
C VAL A 315 -5.39 -15.10 -6.37
N PRO A 316 -4.51 -14.78 -7.33
CA PRO A 316 -3.10 -15.12 -7.22
C PRO A 316 -2.48 -14.55 -5.94
N ALA A 317 -1.65 -15.34 -5.27
CA ALA A 317 -0.99 -14.90 -4.05
C ALA A 317 -0.15 -13.61 -4.24
N SER A 318 0.43 -13.42 -5.43
CA SER A 318 1.15 -12.20 -5.81
C SER A 318 0.26 -10.95 -5.93
N HIS A 319 -1.06 -11.11 -5.99
CA HIS A 319 -2.03 -10.03 -6.09
C HIS A 319 -2.68 -9.67 -4.75
N VAL A 320 -2.04 -10.01 -3.63
CA VAL A 320 -2.52 -9.66 -2.29
C VAL A 320 -1.66 -8.53 -1.72
N ALA A 321 -2.28 -7.38 -1.52
CA ALA A 321 -1.68 -6.25 -0.82
C ALA A 321 -2.13 -6.24 0.64
N THR A 322 -1.20 -6.01 1.57
CA THR A 322 -1.52 -5.90 2.99
C THR A 322 -1.46 -4.45 3.45
N ARG A 323 -2.33 -4.09 4.40
CA ARG A 323 -2.35 -2.77 5.03
C ARG A 323 -2.48 -2.94 6.54
N ALA A 324 -1.80 -2.11 7.32
CA ALA A 324 -2.03 -2.01 8.74
C ALA A 324 -2.91 -0.81 9.05
N ARG A 325 -3.99 -1.02 9.74
CA ARG A 325 -4.82 0.05 10.30
C ARG A 325 -4.43 0.32 11.74
N THR A 326 -3.22 0.86 11.96
CA THR A 326 -2.84 1.38 13.27
C THR A 326 -3.54 2.70 13.52
N ARG A 327 -4.27 2.80 14.64
CA ARG A 327 -4.80 4.07 15.13
C ARG A 327 -3.64 4.93 15.64
N SER A 328 -3.03 5.73 14.78
CA SER A 328 -2.15 6.80 15.26
C SER A 328 -2.99 7.95 15.78
N ARG A 329 -2.92 8.26 17.06
CA ARG A 329 -3.46 9.51 17.61
C ARG A 329 -2.72 10.68 16.94
N GLY A 330 -3.41 11.46 16.09
CA GLY A 330 -2.89 12.68 15.47
C GLY A 330 -2.04 12.50 14.21
N GLY A 331 -2.09 11.35 13.53
CA GLY A 331 -1.47 11.15 12.21
C GLY A 331 -2.40 11.60 11.09
N SER A 332 -1.85 12.26 10.05
CA SER A 332 -2.59 12.55 8.82
C SER A 332 -3.08 11.25 8.20
N GLN A 333 -4.34 11.22 7.80
CA GLN A 333 -4.97 10.10 7.07
C GLN A 333 -4.26 9.81 5.73
N TYR A 334 -3.50 10.78 5.23
CA TYR A 334 -2.71 10.74 4.00
C TYR A 334 -1.20 10.55 4.27
N ALA A 335 -0.81 10.02 5.45
CA ALA A 335 0.58 9.72 5.71
C ALA A 335 1.03 8.59 4.78
N GLN A 336 2.10 8.85 4.02
CA GLN A 336 2.91 7.81 3.38
C GLN A 336 3.18 6.71 4.41
N GLY A 337 3.23 5.44 3.96
CA GLY A 337 3.43 4.27 4.79
C GLY A 337 4.44 4.43 5.93
N PRO A 338 4.60 3.48 6.83
CA PRO A 338 5.18 3.64 8.16
C PRO A 338 6.49 4.44 8.14
N ARG A 339 6.48 5.59 8.78
CA ARG A 339 7.68 6.41 9.01
C ARG A 339 8.59 5.68 9.99
N GLY A 340 9.53 4.94 9.45
CA GLY A 340 10.76 4.60 10.16
C GLY A 340 11.61 5.87 10.32
N SER A 341 12.03 6.11 11.56
CA SER A 341 13.09 7.02 12.04
C SER A 341 12.99 8.52 11.72
N LYS A 342 12.99 9.30 12.78
CA LYS A 342 13.38 10.71 12.82
C LYS A 342 14.86 10.85 12.38
N GLY A 343 15.09 11.51 11.27
CA GLY A 343 16.44 11.98 10.96
C GLY A 343 16.77 12.00 9.46
N GLY A 344 16.83 13.19 8.89
CA GLY A 344 17.45 13.44 7.60
C GLY A 344 16.50 13.94 6.51
N LYS A 345 16.69 15.18 6.12
CA LYS A 345 16.21 15.73 4.83
C LYS A 345 16.99 15.02 3.72
N GLY A 346 16.52 13.83 3.30
CA GLY A 346 17.02 13.10 2.13
C GLY A 346 16.07 13.29 0.96
N ALA A 347 16.60 13.50 -0.24
CA ALA A 347 15.86 13.56 -1.49
C ALA A 347 14.99 12.29 -1.62
N GLY A 348 13.68 12.47 -1.71
CA GLY A 348 12.71 11.37 -1.77
C GLY A 348 12.97 10.45 -2.97
N ALA A 349 12.58 9.19 -2.85
CA ALA A 349 12.45 8.28 -3.99
C ALA A 349 11.70 8.98 -5.13
N PRO A 350 12.04 8.71 -6.39
CA PRO A 350 11.31 9.28 -7.51
C PRO A 350 9.83 8.94 -7.34
N LYS A 351 9.00 9.98 -7.25
CA LYS A 351 7.56 9.81 -7.17
C LYS A 351 7.10 9.10 -8.44
N ARG A 352 6.28 8.05 -8.27
CA ARG A 352 5.67 7.37 -9.39
C ARG A 352 4.86 8.38 -10.22
N ASP A 353 5.00 8.33 -11.52
CA ASP A 353 4.20 9.15 -12.44
C ASP A 353 2.77 8.61 -12.49
N MET A 354 1.91 9.14 -11.61
CA MET A 354 0.52 8.69 -11.54
C MET A 354 -0.28 9.02 -12.80
N LEU A 355 0.17 10.00 -13.56
CA LEU A 355 -0.51 10.42 -14.79
C LEU A 355 -0.27 9.44 -15.95
N ASN A 356 0.94 8.90 -16.10
CA ASN A 356 1.34 8.19 -17.31
C ASN A 356 1.89 6.77 -17.08
N ASP A 357 2.03 6.28 -15.83
CA ASP A 357 2.58 4.95 -15.59
C ASP A 357 1.65 3.84 -16.15
N PRO A 358 2.05 3.12 -17.21
CA PRO A 358 1.20 2.10 -17.84
C PRO A 358 1.09 0.81 -17.01
N THR A 359 1.86 0.67 -15.93
CA THR A 359 1.89 -0.56 -15.12
C THR A 359 0.80 -0.58 -14.05
N LEU A 360 0.13 0.54 -13.82
CA LEU A 360 -0.95 0.64 -12.83
C LEU A 360 -2.21 -0.04 -13.37
N PRO A 361 -2.82 -0.96 -12.58
CA PRO A 361 -4.06 -1.61 -12.99
C PRO A 361 -5.25 -0.66 -12.96
N ASN A 362 -6.21 -0.94 -13.84
CA ASN A 362 -7.50 -0.28 -13.90
C ASN A 362 -8.59 -1.19 -13.36
N ILE A 363 -9.59 -0.62 -12.70
CA ILE A 363 -10.83 -1.27 -12.26
C ILE A 363 -12.03 -0.56 -12.85
N GLN A 364 -13.21 -1.21 -12.79
CA GLN A 364 -14.46 -0.58 -13.18
C GLN A 364 -15.39 -0.38 -11.99
N GLU A 365 -16.03 0.79 -11.93
CA GLU A 365 -17.13 1.08 -11.01
C GLU A 365 -18.17 1.96 -11.68
N GLY A 366 -19.42 1.56 -11.64
CA GLY A 366 -20.53 2.34 -12.18
C GLY A 366 -20.42 2.66 -13.68
N GLY A 367 -19.76 1.80 -14.47
CA GLY A 367 -19.53 1.98 -15.89
C GLY A 367 -18.31 2.86 -16.21
N LEU A 368 -17.60 3.35 -15.21
CA LEU A 368 -16.38 4.16 -15.35
C LEU A 368 -15.15 3.33 -15.00
N THR A 369 -14.00 3.70 -15.59
CA THR A 369 -12.71 3.08 -15.37
C THR A 369 -11.87 3.94 -14.43
N PHE A 370 -11.27 3.32 -13.40
CA PHE A 370 -10.43 4.00 -12.42
C PHE A 370 -9.09 3.28 -12.28
N THR A 371 -8.01 4.04 -12.34
CA THR A 371 -6.68 3.53 -12.02
C THR A 371 -6.57 3.31 -10.51
N VAL A 372 -5.98 2.18 -10.11
CA VAL A 372 -5.69 1.86 -8.70
C VAL A 372 -4.21 1.57 -8.50
N ASN A 373 -3.76 1.72 -7.26
CA ASN A 373 -2.38 1.42 -6.86
C ASN A 373 -2.41 0.61 -5.57
N PHE A 374 -1.93 -0.62 -5.64
CA PHE A 374 -1.90 -1.53 -4.50
C PHE A 374 -0.57 -1.52 -3.73
N ASP A 375 0.48 -0.88 -4.25
CA ASP A 375 1.85 -1.03 -3.76
C ASP A 375 2.37 0.19 -2.99
N ASP A 376 2.16 1.40 -3.53
CA ASP A 376 2.93 2.58 -3.11
C ASP A 376 2.21 3.47 -2.08
N TYR A 377 0.88 3.35 -1.97
CA TYR A 377 0.06 4.23 -1.12
C TYR A 377 -0.73 3.44 -0.09
N LEU A 378 -1.08 4.11 1.01
CA LEU A 378 -1.95 3.53 2.03
C LEU A 378 -3.33 3.18 1.45
N ASP A 379 -3.88 4.08 0.65
CA ASP A 379 -5.18 3.93 0.00
C ASP A 379 -5.00 3.57 -1.47
N THR A 380 -5.94 2.81 -2.02
CA THR A 380 -5.85 2.22 -3.36
C THR A 380 -6.16 3.17 -4.51
N GLY A 381 -6.59 4.39 -4.21
CA GLY A 381 -7.05 5.37 -5.21
C GLY A 381 -8.57 5.47 -5.33
N ILE A 382 -9.31 4.57 -4.67
CA ILE A 382 -10.78 4.63 -4.61
C ILE A 382 -11.27 4.14 -3.25
N PHE A 383 -12.20 4.86 -2.64
CA PHE A 383 -12.87 4.45 -1.41
C PHE A 383 -14.14 3.67 -1.73
N LEU A 384 -14.15 2.37 -1.48
CA LEU A 384 -15.26 1.48 -1.84
C LEU A 384 -16.55 1.79 -1.07
N ASP A 385 -16.44 2.30 0.15
CA ASP A 385 -17.57 2.71 0.97
C ASP A 385 -18.29 3.96 0.43
N HIS A 386 -17.66 4.74 -0.45
CA HIS A 386 -18.26 5.88 -1.15
C HIS A 386 -18.88 5.54 -2.50
N ARG A 387 -18.97 4.27 -2.89
CA ARG A 387 -19.56 3.86 -4.17
C ARG A 387 -20.98 4.39 -4.36
N VAL A 388 -21.84 4.26 -3.36
CA VAL A 388 -23.22 4.76 -3.41
C VAL A 388 -23.25 6.29 -3.40
N THR A 389 -22.40 6.94 -2.63
CA THR A 389 -22.25 8.40 -2.61
C THR A 389 -21.85 8.94 -3.99
N ARG A 390 -20.91 8.29 -4.68
CA ARG A 390 -20.54 8.67 -6.05
C ARG A 390 -21.69 8.50 -7.03
N GLY A 391 -22.47 7.42 -6.90
CA GLY A 391 -23.72 7.25 -7.66
C GLY A 391 -24.71 8.38 -7.42
N LEU A 392 -24.85 8.83 -6.17
CA LEU A 392 -25.68 9.96 -5.80
C LEU A 392 -25.17 11.28 -6.42
N VAL A 393 -23.84 11.52 -6.40
CA VAL A 393 -23.25 12.65 -7.12
C VAL A 393 -23.66 12.65 -8.59
N ARG A 394 -23.59 11.50 -9.28
CA ARG A 394 -24.03 11.38 -10.69
C ARG A 394 -25.50 11.75 -10.86
N GLU A 395 -26.39 11.24 -9.99
CA GLU A 395 -27.82 11.54 -10.09
C GLU A 395 -28.13 13.03 -9.88
N HIS A 396 -27.50 13.67 -8.91
CA HIS A 396 -27.68 15.11 -8.67
C HIS A 396 -27.04 15.95 -9.79
N ALA A 397 -25.92 15.52 -10.32
CA ALA A 397 -25.20 16.19 -11.41
C ALA A 397 -26.01 16.26 -12.73
N LYS A 398 -26.99 15.36 -12.96
CA LYS A 398 -27.90 15.44 -14.13
C LYS A 398 -28.67 16.75 -14.23
N LYS A 399 -28.80 17.47 -13.12
CA LYS A 399 -29.50 18.77 -13.04
C LYS A 399 -28.54 19.94 -12.90
N ALA A 400 -27.25 19.68 -12.82
CA ALA A 400 -26.23 20.68 -12.59
C ALA A 400 -25.50 21.02 -13.91
N ARG A 401 -25.12 22.26 -14.08
CA ARG A 401 -24.21 22.71 -15.16
C ARG A 401 -22.78 22.79 -14.67
N TRP A 402 -22.58 23.24 -13.42
CA TRP A 402 -21.27 23.48 -12.82
C TRP A 402 -21.08 22.61 -11.59
N PHE A 403 -20.01 21.82 -11.60
CA PHE A 403 -19.66 20.91 -10.52
C PHE A 403 -18.33 21.26 -9.88
N LEU A 404 -18.28 21.28 -8.55
CA LEU A 404 -17.08 21.50 -7.76
C LEU A 404 -16.79 20.29 -6.86
N ASN A 405 -15.57 19.77 -6.93
CA ASN A 405 -15.07 18.70 -6.08
C ASN A 405 -13.97 19.24 -5.16
N LEU A 406 -14.21 19.24 -3.86
CA LEU A 406 -13.29 19.73 -2.83
C LEU A 406 -12.71 18.57 -2.01
N PHE A 407 -11.42 18.63 -1.69
CA PHE A 407 -10.65 17.51 -1.14
C PHE A 407 -10.76 16.29 -2.06
N ALA A 408 -10.52 16.56 -3.34
CA ALA A 408 -10.98 15.72 -4.43
C ALA A 408 -10.27 14.37 -4.53
N TYR A 409 -9.13 14.20 -3.84
CA TYR A 409 -8.32 12.98 -3.90
C TYR A 409 -8.02 12.60 -5.36
N THR A 410 -8.36 11.40 -5.81
CA THR A 410 -8.15 10.92 -7.18
C THR A 410 -9.26 11.30 -8.16
N GLY A 411 -10.13 12.24 -7.79
CA GLY A 411 -11.15 12.80 -8.67
C GLY A 411 -12.29 11.83 -9.07
N THR A 412 -12.48 10.75 -8.34
CA THR A 412 -13.52 9.76 -8.70
C THR A 412 -14.90 10.38 -8.76
N ALA A 413 -15.28 11.27 -7.82
CA ALA A 413 -16.56 11.98 -7.85
C ALA A 413 -16.66 12.93 -9.05
N THR A 414 -15.55 13.54 -9.49
CA THR A 414 -15.50 14.39 -10.69
C THR A 414 -15.83 13.58 -11.95
N CYS A 415 -15.32 12.35 -12.06
CA CYS A 415 -15.62 11.46 -13.18
C CYS A 415 -17.13 11.13 -13.23
N TYR A 416 -17.76 10.86 -12.08
CA TYR A 416 -19.19 10.60 -12.00
C TYR A 416 -20.04 11.83 -12.38
N ALA A 417 -19.60 13.03 -12.01
CA ALA A 417 -20.29 14.27 -12.40
C ALA A 417 -20.14 14.55 -13.89
N ALA A 418 -18.94 14.36 -14.46
CA ALA A 418 -18.67 14.52 -15.88
C ALA A 418 -19.51 13.53 -16.72
N ASP A 419 -19.63 12.27 -16.27
CA ASP A 419 -20.44 11.25 -16.91
C ASP A 419 -21.95 11.59 -16.90
N ALA A 420 -22.40 12.35 -15.91
CA ALA A 420 -23.77 12.87 -15.87
C ALA A 420 -24.04 14.01 -16.86
N GLY A 421 -23.00 14.57 -17.49
CA GLY A 421 -23.09 15.58 -18.53
C GLY A 421 -23.01 17.03 -18.03
N VAL A 422 -22.37 17.31 -16.88
CA VAL A 422 -22.13 18.69 -16.43
C VAL A 422 -21.28 19.44 -17.46
N GLU A 423 -21.52 20.74 -17.60
CA GLU A 423 -20.82 21.57 -18.60
C GLU A 423 -19.38 21.87 -18.16
N GLU A 424 -19.14 21.98 -16.85
CA GLU A 424 -17.82 22.33 -16.30
C GLU A 424 -17.59 21.60 -14.97
N THR A 425 -16.35 21.19 -14.75
CA THR A 425 -15.90 20.65 -13.45
C THR A 425 -14.68 21.38 -12.93
N VAL A 426 -14.66 21.64 -11.63
CA VAL A 426 -13.48 22.15 -10.92
C VAL A 426 -13.10 21.15 -9.82
N THR A 427 -11.87 20.65 -9.86
CA THR A 427 -11.34 19.62 -8.97
C THR A 427 -10.20 20.22 -8.14
N VAL A 428 -10.40 20.35 -6.83
CA VAL A 428 -9.45 21.03 -5.93
C VAL A 428 -8.86 20.06 -4.93
N ASP A 429 -7.54 19.96 -4.91
CA ASP A 429 -6.78 19.19 -3.90
C ASP A 429 -5.42 19.82 -3.61
N LEU A 430 -4.87 19.57 -2.44
CA LEU A 430 -3.54 20.08 -2.04
C LEU A 430 -2.39 19.28 -2.69
N SER A 431 -2.65 18.07 -3.15
CA SER A 431 -1.66 17.11 -3.64
C SER A 431 -1.60 17.07 -5.16
N ASN A 432 -0.46 17.47 -5.75
CA ASN A 432 -0.24 17.27 -7.19
C ASN A 432 -0.41 15.81 -7.60
N THR A 433 0.12 14.88 -6.84
CA THR A 433 0.04 13.45 -7.15
C THR A 433 -1.40 12.98 -7.27
N TYR A 434 -2.30 13.48 -6.42
CA TYR A 434 -3.72 13.13 -6.50
C TYR A 434 -4.41 13.85 -7.65
N LEU A 435 -4.02 15.06 -7.97
CA LEU A 435 -4.55 15.76 -9.15
C LEU A 435 -4.08 15.12 -10.46
N ASP A 436 -2.81 14.69 -10.55
CA ASP A 436 -2.30 13.93 -11.69
C ASP A 436 -3.11 12.62 -11.87
N TRP A 437 -3.43 11.95 -10.75
CA TRP A 437 -4.26 10.75 -10.75
C TRP A 437 -5.72 11.06 -11.15
N ALA A 438 -6.28 12.16 -10.66
CA ALA A 438 -7.62 12.62 -11.04
C ALA A 438 -7.70 12.93 -12.55
N GLU A 439 -6.70 13.61 -13.08
CA GLU A 439 -6.59 13.92 -14.51
C GLU A 439 -6.50 12.63 -15.34
N ARG A 440 -5.71 11.64 -14.90
CA ARG A 440 -5.66 10.32 -15.53
C ARG A 440 -7.03 9.64 -15.54
N ASN A 441 -7.73 9.63 -14.41
CA ASN A 441 -9.07 9.05 -14.29
C ASN A 441 -10.07 9.73 -15.22
N MET A 442 -10.00 11.04 -15.36
CA MET A 442 -10.84 11.80 -16.31
C MET A 442 -10.50 11.42 -17.77
N ARG A 443 -9.22 11.43 -18.14
CA ARG A 443 -8.76 11.12 -19.52
C ARG A 443 -9.16 9.71 -19.97
N GLN A 444 -8.99 8.71 -19.14
CA GLN A 444 -9.30 7.32 -19.50
C GLN A 444 -10.79 7.05 -19.65
N ASN A 445 -11.64 7.93 -19.11
CA ASN A 445 -13.09 7.92 -19.31
C ASN A 445 -13.55 8.85 -20.44
N GLY A 446 -12.62 9.44 -21.21
CA GLY A 446 -12.92 10.31 -22.36
C GLY A 446 -13.23 11.77 -22.00
N PHE A 447 -13.11 12.16 -20.72
CA PHE A 447 -13.34 13.53 -20.27
C PHE A 447 -12.07 14.37 -20.43
N THR A 448 -11.79 14.80 -21.66
CA THR A 448 -10.56 15.52 -22.05
C THR A 448 -10.78 16.98 -22.43
N GLY A 449 -12.00 17.50 -22.26
CA GLY A 449 -12.35 18.87 -22.58
C GLY A 449 -11.62 19.90 -21.73
N SER A 450 -11.40 21.11 -22.29
CA SER A 450 -10.77 22.24 -21.60
C SER A 450 -11.66 22.85 -20.49
N ASN A 451 -12.84 22.34 -20.30
CA ASN A 451 -13.82 22.71 -19.28
C ASN A 451 -13.69 21.87 -17.98
N HIS A 452 -12.63 21.06 -17.87
CA HIS A 452 -12.32 20.29 -16.67
C HIS A 452 -11.04 20.86 -16.05
N TYR A 453 -11.18 21.53 -14.89
CA TYR A 453 -10.07 22.23 -14.23
C TYR A 453 -9.56 21.45 -13.04
N PHE A 454 -8.24 21.36 -12.91
CA PHE A 454 -7.54 20.76 -11.76
C PHE A 454 -6.77 21.86 -11.05
N VAL A 455 -7.14 22.13 -9.80
CA VAL A 455 -6.60 23.24 -9.01
C VAL A 455 -5.84 22.71 -7.82
N ARG A 456 -4.54 23.01 -7.76
CA ARG A 456 -3.73 22.69 -6.60
C ARG A 456 -3.73 23.82 -5.61
N ASP A 457 -4.51 23.69 -4.55
CA ASP A 457 -4.56 24.70 -3.50
C ASP A 457 -4.96 24.09 -2.14
N ASP A 458 -4.76 24.87 -1.05
CA ASP A 458 -5.41 24.63 0.22
C ASP A 458 -6.89 24.93 0.08
N VAL A 459 -7.74 23.92 0.22
CA VAL A 459 -9.18 24.02 -0.02
C VAL A 459 -9.83 25.15 0.79
N LEU A 460 -9.41 25.35 2.04
CA LEU A 460 -9.98 26.40 2.89
C LEU A 460 -9.56 27.79 2.44
N ALA A 461 -8.34 27.96 1.96
CA ALA A 461 -7.86 29.20 1.39
C ALA A 461 -8.59 29.49 0.07
N TRP A 462 -8.67 28.50 -0.79
CA TRP A 462 -9.34 28.55 -2.08
C TRP A 462 -10.82 28.95 -1.94
N ILE A 463 -11.57 28.33 -1.00
CA ILE A 463 -12.97 28.70 -0.71
C ILE A 463 -13.09 30.18 -0.34
N ARG A 464 -12.17 30.71 0.49
CA ARG A 464 -12.21 32.14 0.89
C ARG A 464 -12.00 33.07 -0.29
N GLU A 465 -11.11 32.72 -1.22
CA GLU A 465 -10.85 33.49 -2.44
C GLU A 465 -12.07 33.43 -3.38
N GLN A 466 -12.61 32.22 -3.64
CA GLN A 466 -13.77 32.06 -4.51
C GLN A 466 -15.02 32.81 -3.99
N ARG A 467 -15.19 32.94 -2.69
CA ARG A 467 -16.28 33.75 -2.13
C ARG A 467 -16.23 35.24 -2.50
N GLN A 468 -15.08 35.73 -2.94
CA GLN A 468 -14.88 37.11 -3.40
C GLN A 468 -15.12 37.27 -4.91
N THR A 469 -15.34 36.17 -5.61
CA THR A 469 -15.66 36.13 -7.05
C THR A 469 -17.15 35.90 -7.28
N ASP A 470 -17.57 35.98 -8.52
CA ASP A 470 -18.95 35.65 -8.95
C ASP A 470 -19.14 34.16 -9.30
N ASN A 471 -18.08 33.34 -9.16
CA ASN A 471 -18.15 31.92 -9.45
C ASN A 471 -19.10 31.20 -8.48
N ARG A 472 -20.05 30.45 -9.00
CA ARG A 472 -21.00 29.64 -8.22
C ARG A 472 -21.21 28.30 -8.91
N TRP A 473 -21.50 27.29 -8.11
CA TRP A 473 -21.69 25.91 -8.55
C TRP A 473 -23.10 25.42 -8.20
N ASP A 474 -23.67 24.59 -9.09
CA ASP A 474 -24.98 23.97 -8.87
C ASP A 474 -24.87 22.75 -7.96
N LEU A 475 -23.74 22.03 -8.06
CA LEU A 475 -23.44 20.89 -7.21
C LEU A 475 -22.00 20.96 -6.70
N ILE A 476 -21.84 20.81 -5.39
CA ILE A 476 -20.52 20.70 -4.73
C ILE A 476 -20.44 19.35 -4.03
N PHE A 477 -19.36 18.62 -4.24
CA PHE A 477 -18.97 17.48 -3.41
C PHE A 477 -17.81 17.87 -2.51
N CYS A 478 -17.90 17.56 -1.21
CA CYS A 478 -16.89 17.91 -0.24
C CYS A 478 -16.72 16.78 0.77
N ASP A 479 -15.55 16.12 0.75
CA ASP A 479 -15.18 15.02 1.65
C ASP A 479 -13.85 15.32 2.35
N PRO A 480 -13.86 16.20 3.38
CA PRO A 480 -12.63 16.61 4.05
C PRO A 480 -12.00 15.47 4.86
N PRO A 481 -10.67 15.47 5.02
CA PRO A 481 -10.01 14.55 5.94
C PRO A 481 -10.46 14.79 7.38
N THR A 482 -10.50 13.75 8.21
CA THR A 482 -10.82 13.87 9.63
C THR A 482 -9.90 14.84 10.34
N PHE A 483 -8.61 14.77 10.05
CA PHE A 483 -7.56 15.61 10.62
C PHE A 483 -6.44 15.87 9.60
N SER A 484 -5.90 17.07 9.58
CA SER A 484 -4.72 17.39 8.77
C SER A 484 -3.79 18.35 9.52
N ASN A 485 -2.50 18.04 9.49
CA ASN A 485 -1.39 18.85 9.99
C ASN A 485 -0.32 19.06 8.91
N SER A 486 -0.73 19.14 7.66
CA SER A 486 0.21 19.29 6.54
C SER A 486 1.10 20.53 6.74
N SER A 487 2.42 20.35 6.58
CA SER A 487 3.38 21.46 6.59
C SER A 487 3.08 22.54 5.54
N LYS A 488 2.31 22.21 4.51
CA LYS A 488 1.84 23.14 3.48
C LYS A 488 0.73 24.07 3.95
N MET A 489 0.03 23.74 5.05
CA MET A 489 -0.97 24.58 5.70
C MET A 489 -0.36 25.58 6.71
N GLY A 490 0.97 25.65 6.80
CA GLY A 490 1.68 26.48 7.77
C GLY A 490 1.49 25.99 9.21
N ARG A 491 1.14 26.89 10.15
CA ARG A 491 0.89 26.55 11.56
C ARG A 491 -0.55 26.11 11.84
N ARG A 492 -1.43 26.08 10.86
CA ARG A 492 -2.83 25.72 11.04
C ARG A 492 -2.98 24.20 11.03
N THR A 493 -3.84 23.69 11.90
CA THR A 493 -4.29 22.31 11.91
C THR A 493 -5.77 22.28 11.56
N TRP A 494 -6.15 21.30 10.76
CA TRP A 494 -7.54 21.02 10.43
C TRP A 494 -8.08 19.89 11.32
N ASP A 495 -9.28 20.07 11.84
CA ASP A 495 -10.05 19.05 12.55
C ASP A 495 -11.52 19.18 12.14
N VAL A 496 -12.09 18.13 11.54
CA VAL A 496 -13.43 18.19 10.95
C VAL A 496 -14.51 18.50 12.01
N GLN A 497 -14.38 17.96 13.24
CA GLN A 497 -15.36 18.23 14.29
C GLN A 497 -15.31 19.68 14.76
N ARG A 498 -14.13 20.29 14.83
CA ARG A 498 -13.95 21.69 15.25
C ARG A 498 -14.34 22.66 14.13
N ASP A 499 -13.96 22.36 12.90
CA ASP A 499 -13.89 23.35 11.81
C ASP A 499 -15.01 23.18 10.77
N HIS A 500 -15.91 22.17 10.94
CA HIS A 500 -16.95 21.85 9.94
C HIS A 500 -17.94 23.00 9.69
N VAL A 501 -18.28 23.79 10.72
CA VAL A 501 -19.24 24.91 10.55
C VAL A 501 -18.68 25.93 9.56
N ASP A 502 -17.43 26.35 9.73
CA ASP A 502 -16.79 27.32 8.84
C ASP A 502 -16.66 26.77 7.41
N LEU A 503 -16.33 25.46 7.27
CA LEU A 503 -16.26 24.81 5.97
C LEU A 503 -17.63 24.75 5.30
N ILE A 504 -18.65 24.23 5.99
CA ILE A 504 -19.99 24.03 5.43
C ILE A 504 -20.64 25.39 5.09
N VAL A 505 -20.49 26.40 5.93
CA VAL A 505 -20.93 27.76 5.61
C VAL A 505 -20.15 28.31 4.42
N GLY A 506 -18.84 28.05 4.36
CA GLY A 506 -17.98 28.44 3.24
C GLY A 506 -18.50 27.89 1.91
N ILE A 507 -18.71 26.57 1.81
CA ILE A 507 -19.19 25.93 0.60
C ILE A 507 -20.64 26.36 0.24
N SER A 508 -21.51 26.57 1.24
CA SER A 508 -22.88 27.03 0.99
C SER A 508 -22.94 28.41 0.30
N ARG A 509 -21.92 29.26 0.52
CA ARG A 509 -21.80 30.58 -0.13
C ARG A 509 -21.30 30.49 -1.58
N LEU A 510 -20.75 29.32 -1.99
CA LEU A 510 -20.34 29.04 -3.36
C LEU A 510 -21.45 28.40 -4.19
N LEU A 511 -22.60 28.06 -3.59
CA LEU A 511 -23.73 27.51 -4.30
C LEU A 511 -24.51 28.58 -5.10
N THR A 512 -25.01 28.18 -6.28
CA THR A 512 -26.06 28.91 -6.96
C THR A 512 -27.32 28.97 -6.07
N ARG A 513 -28.33 29.73 -6.48
CA ARG A 513 -29.55 29.89 -5.68
C ARG A 513 -30.27 28.56 -5.40
N GLU A 514 -30.32 27.69 -6.39
CA GLU A 514 -30.98 26.37 -6.33
C GLU A 514 -29.96 25.23 -6.14
N GLY A 515 -28.68 25.58 -6.00
CA GLY A 515 -27.59 24.63 -5.84
C GLY A 515 -27.60 23.92 -4.48
N GLU A 516 -26.93 22.79 -4.45
CA GLU A 516 -26.77 22.00 -3.23
C GLU A 516 -25.36 21.41 -3.12
N ALA A 517 -24.96 21.04 -1.90
CA ALA A 517 -23.71 20.32 -1.73
C ALA A 517 -23.96 18.97 -1.05
N ILE A 518 -23.14 17.98 -1.41
CA ILE A 518 -23.02 16.71 -0.72
C ILE A 518 -21.78 16.80 0.14
N PHE A 519 -21.96 16.83 1.46
CA PHE A 519 -20.88 16.83 2.44
C PHE A 519 -20.75 15.45 3.06
N SER A 520 -19.56 14.88 3.04
CA SER A 520 -19.26 13.60 3.66
C SER A 520 -18.11 13.76 4.67
N CYS A 521 -18.04 12.91 5.67
CA CYS A 521 -16.84 12.74 6.49
C CYS A 521 -16.79 11.37 7.17
N ASN A 522 -15.60 10.85 7.41
CA ASN A 522 -15.40 9.52 8.00
C ASN A 522 -15.07 9.54 9.51
N LEU A 523 -15.27 10.66 10.21
CA LEU A 523 -15.15 10.72 11.66
C LEU A 523 -16.33 10.02 12.32
N ARG A 524 -16.12 8.84 12.90
CA ARG A 524 -17.20 8.01 13.51
C ARG A 524 -18.04 8.69 14.59
N THR A 525 -17.48 9.71 15.25
CA THR A 525 -18.11 10.47 16.32
C THR A 525 -18.60 11.83 15.86
N PHE A 526 -18.63 12.08 14.56
CA PHE A 526 -19.03 13.37 14.00
C PHE A 526 -20.45 13.75 14.45
N LYS A 527 -20.58 14.98 14.90
CA LYS A 527 -21.86 15.60 15.26
C LYS A 527 -21.87 17.03 14.70
N PRO A 528 -22.70 17.30 13.67
CA PRO A 528 -22.79 18.64 13.14
C PRO A 528 -23.43 19.60 14.15
N ASP A 529 -22.91 20.83 14.23
CA ASP A 529 -23.53 21.92 14.96
C ASP A 529 -24.66 22.55 14.10
N THR A 530 -25.81 21.90 14.12
CA THR A 530 -26.97 22.28 13.31
C THR A 530 -27.51 23.67 13.68
N GLU A 531 -27.37 24.10 14.95
CA GLU A 531 -27.80 25.41 15.37
C GLU A 531 -26.92 26.52 14.80
N ALA A 532 -25.58 26.35 14.87
CA ALA A 532 -24.65 27.32 14.29
C ALA A 532 -24.84 27.43 12.79
N LEU A 533 -25.08 26.30 12.10
CA LEU A 533 -25.35 26.26 10.67
C LEU A 533 -26.67 26.95 10.33
N ALA A 534 -27.75 26.71 11.09
CA ALA A 534 -29.05 27.35 10.88
C ALA A 534 -28.97 28.88 11.04
N ARG A 535 -28.25 29.38 12.04
CA ARG A 535 -27.98 30.83 12.21
C ARG A 535 -27.22 31.42 11.00
N ALA A 536 -26.49 30.61 10.25
CA ALA A 536 -25.82 31.03 9.02
C ALA A 536 -26.69 30.84 7.75
N GLY A 537 -27.94 30.38 7.90
CA GLY A 537 -28.88 30.11 6.81
C GLY A 537 -28.56 28.81 6.05
N VAL A 538 -28.01 27.80 6.74
CA VAL A 538 -27.62 26.52 6.16
C VAL A 538 -28.40 25.39 6.83
N VAL A 539 -28.99 24.50 6.02
CA VAL A 539 -29.71 23.32 6.49
C VAL A 539 -29.00 22.07 6.01
N LEU A 540 -28.82 21.12 6.94
CA LEU A 540 -28.30 19.77 6.66
C LEU A 540 -29.44 18.75 6.66
N THR A 541 -29.51 17.95 5.62
CA THR A 541 -30.34 16.75 5.59
C THR A 541 -29.45 15.52 5.68
N ASP A 542 -29.60 14.73 6.74
CA ASP A 542 -28.83 13.50 6.92
C ASP A 542 -29.28 12.42 5.92
N ILE A 543 -28.38 11.94 5.09
CA ILE A 543 -28.57 10.88 4.12
C ILE A 543 -27.63 9.69 4.35
N THR A 544 -26.99 9.63 5.51
CA THR A 544 -25.96 8.65 5.85
C THR A 544 -26.41 7.21 5.57
N GLU A 545 -27.60 6.82 6.05
CA GLU A 545 -28.10 5.45 5.84
C GLU A 545 -28.33 5.09 4.37
N GLN A 546 -28.61 6.10 3.52
CA GLN A 546 -28.86 5.92 2.08
C GLN A 546 -27.55 5.76 1.29
N THR A 547 -26.41 6.18 1.87
CA THR A 547 -25.10 6.22 1.19
C THR A 547 -24.18 5.07 1.58
N ILE A 548 -24.49 4.33 2.65
CA ILE A 548 -23.69 3.18 3.09
C ILE A 548 -23.97 1.97 2.20
N PRO A 549 -22.97 1.45 1.46
CA PRO A 549 -23.16 0.27 0.62
C PRO A 549 -23.43 -1.00 1.46
N GLU A 550 -24.11 -1.99 0.87
CA GLU A 550 -24.47 -3.25 1.56
C GLU A 550 -23.26 -4.00 2.11
N ASP A 551 -22.13 -3.98 1.40
CA ASP A 551 -20.89 -4.62 1.82
C ASP A 551 -20.21 -3.93 3.02
N PHE A 552 -20.60 -2.68 3.33
CA PHE A 552 -20.19 -1.92 4.51
C PHE A 552 -21.27 -1.77 5.58
N ALA A 553 -22.47 -2.31 5.37
CA ALA A 553 -23.64 -2.13 6.25
C ALA A 553 -23.42 -2.57 7.71
N ARG A 554 -22.41 -3.43 7.97
CA ARG A 554 -21.99 -3.81 9.33
C ARG A 554 -21.44 -2.62 10.12
N ASN A 555 -20.82 -1.65 9.45
CA ASN A 555 -20.30 -0.43 10.07
C ASN A 555 -21.16 0.78 9.69
N LYS A 556 -22.29 0.96 10.37
CA LYS A 556 -23.22 2.09 10.16
C LYS A 556 -22.61 3.48 10.37
N ARG A 557 -21.37 3.56 10.81
CA ARG A 557 -20.60 4.81 11.04
C ARG A 557 -19.29 4.80 10.26
N ILE A 558 -19.27 4.17 9.08
CA ILE A 558 -18.07 4.18 8.23
C ILE A 558 -17.79 5.59 7.73
N HIS A 559 -18.83 6.29 7.34
CA HIS A 559 -18.88 7.71 7.05
C HIS A 559 -20.20 8.33 7.49
N HIS A 560 -20.29 9.65 7.49
CA HIS A 560 -21.52 10.44 7.59
C HIS A 560 -21.69 11.19 6.28
N CYS A 561 -22.93 11.35 5.81
CA CYS A 561 -23.21 12.04 4.54
C CYS A 561 -24.45 12.92 4.67
N TYR A 562 -24.36 14.16 4.19
CA TYR A 562 -25.41 15.17 4.30
C TYR A 562 -25.61 15.90 2.98
N ILE A 563 -26.87 16.22 2.66
CA ILE A 563 -27.20 17.25 1.67
C ILE A 563 -27.17 18.61 2.40
N VAL A 564 -26.45 19.54 1.84
CA VAL A 564 -26.31 20.92 2.34
C VAL A 564 -27.07 21.86 1.42
N LYS A 565 -28.02 22.60 1.95
CA LYS A 565 -28.76 23.63 1.22
C LYS A 565 -28.73 24.98 1.93
N ARG A 566 -28.76 26.04 1.12
CA ARG A 566 -28.83 27.40 1.62
C ARG A 566 -30.28 27.87 1.64
N HIS A 567 -30.69 28.44 2.76
CA HIS A 567 -32.00 29.01 2.99
C HIS A 567 -31.91 30.45 3.50
N ARG A 568 -33.03 31.16 3.61
CA ARG A 568 -33.09 32.35 4.45
C ARG A 568 -32.83 31.94 5.89
N ILE A 569 -32.24 32.82 6.68
CA ILE A 569 -31.87 32.52 8.09
C ILE A 569 -33.10 32.10 8.89
N GLU A 570 -34.21 32.84 8.74
CA GLU A 570 -35.49 32.57 9.41
C GLU A 570 -36.01 31.15 9.07
N ASP A 571 -36.00 30.78 7.78
CA ASP A 571 -36.44 29.46 7.31
C ASP A 571 -35.50 28.35 7.84
N ALA A 572 -34.21 28.60 7.86
CA ALA A 572 -33.23 27.63 8.34
C ALA A 572 -33.36 27.41 9.86
N MET A 573 -33.59 28.49 10.64
CA MET A 573 -33.80 28.40 12.08
C MET A 573 -35.09 27.64 12.40
N HIS A 574 -36.20 27.97 11.70
CA HIS A 574 -37.46 27.22 11.83
C HIS A 574 -37.29 25.72 11.54
N LEU A 575 -36.60 25.35 10.44
CA LEU A 575 -36.30 23.96 10.11
C LEU A 575 -35.41 23.26 11.15
N ALA A 576 -34.60 24.00 11.88
CA ALA A 576 -33.77 23.48 12.96
C ALA A 576 -34.51 23.44 14.32
N GLY A 577 -35.80 23.86 14.38
CA GLY A 577 -36.61 23.91 15.60
C GLY A 577 -36.16 25.00 16.58
N MET A 578 -35.65 26.11 16.06
CA MET A 578 -35.12 27.25 16.82
C MET A 578 -36.06 28.47 16.65
N ASP A 579 -37.33 28.34 16.96
CA ASP A 579 -38.35 29.42 16.88
C ASP A 579 -38.15 30.51 17.97
#